data_49b54dd5d1887f7a4945323a32d5558f
#
_entry.id   49b54dd5d1887f7a4945323a32d5558f
#
_cell.length_a   1.000
_cell.length_b   1.000
_cell.length_c   1.000
_cell.angle_alpha   90.00
_cell.angle_beta   90.00
_cell.angle_gamma   90.00
#
_symmetry.space_group_name_H-M   'P 1'
#
loop_
_entity.id
_entity.type
_entity.pdbx_description
1 polymer ?
#
loop_
_entity_poly.entity_id
_entity_poly.type
_entity_poly.pdbx_seq_one_letter_code
_entity_poly.pdbx_strand_id
1 'polypeptide(L)'
;MRSGSRIRKEDNGFLSSQSSLRARALIVSFLCLAPVLLIACQEQSPVGVGDGPLPGEPITIEVTIPWSQFADSLEVFGGYGSPEDLGKGILALQYEGALDARSLLRFDDYPDTASVRDSTGTIRPDFDLTYFGGRLVVRFDTIASTNGGVPVSLALGRTTTEWDATTASWDFAVDTINDQRPWPEAGGGPVIPVDTATWDPAMGDTAVFLLDSATIAAWSDPSDLSAGARVEILDPGYRMQFRGATLRLDARPSIRPDTVIEVPSFVDEVTFMYTPFPTPPPDGVRIGGAPAWRTVLNVAIPEVLDGIPDFCALVPCPHTVDPGEISFAALLLTSRATDAAFQPSDSIRLDVRPVFDRSVMPKSPLGPSLVEGDQGRPVPPEAFGSAPGQPIEIPFTTFARDLLRGVDADGNPAPNTLALLSVFEPFSISFASFDGPGSPGEPVLKIVLTIGPAVELP
;
A
#
# COMPACT_ATOMS: atom_id res chain seq x y z
N MET A 1 49.42 -9.32 -32.37
CA MET A 1 50.07 -8.12 -32.92
C MET A 1 50.00 -7.01 -31.89
N ARG A 2 51.21 -6.52 -31.55
CA ARG A 2 51.52 -5.49 -30.55
C ARG A 2 51.14 -4.08 -31.01
N SER A 3 50.69 -3.21 -30.10
CA SER A 3 51.02 -1.77 -29.98
C SER A 3 50.23 -1.25 -28.78
N GLY A 4 50.72 -0.71 -27.71
CA GLY A 4 51.93 0.00 -27.37
C GLY A 4 51.68 1.51 -27.45
N SER A 5 51.17 2.16 -26.38
CA SER A 5 51.32 3.62 -26.27
C SER A 5 51.65 4.03 -24.83
N ARG A 6 52.69 4.82 -24.78
CA ARG A 6 53.50 5.25 -23.64
C ARG A 6 52.78 6.32 -22.76
N ILE A 7 53.01 6.16 -21.50
CA ILE A 7 52.80 7.18 -20.47
C ILE A 7 53.95 8.19 -20.55
N ARG A 8 53.63 9.46 -20.63
CA ARG A 8 54.56 10.58 -20.44
C ARG A 8 54.48 11.06 -18.98
N LYS A 9 55.59 10.91 -18.27
CA LYS A 9 55.88 11.62 -17.02
C LYS A 9 56.33 13.01 -17.37
N GLU A 10 55.77 14.05 -16.79
CA GLU A 10 56.38 15.35 -16.63
C GLU A 10 56.51 15.68 -15.15
N ASP A 11 57.77 15.84 -14.76
CA ASP A 11 58.19 16.36 -13.47
C ASP A 11 57.81 17.86 -13.40
N ASN A 12 57.23 18.29 -12.31
CA ASN A 12 57.36 19.67 -11.84
C ASN A 12 57.44 19.68 -10.31
N GLY A 13 58.69 19.66 -9.84
CA GLY A 13 59.06 20.08 -8.53
C GLY A 13 59.04 21.60 -8.44
N PHE A 14 59.04 22.10 -7.21
CA PHE A 14 59.06 23.49 -6.77
C PHE A 14 57.67 24.13 -6.55
N LEU A 15 57.16 23.94 -5.31
CA LEU A 15 56.46 24.95 -4.51
C LEU A 15 55.93 24.31 -3.19
N SER A 16 56.86 23.94 -2.30
CA SER A 16 56.50 23.35 -1.00
C SER A 16 57.15 24.05 0.21
N SER A 17 57.22 25.39 0.21
CA SER A 17 57.77 26.07 1.40
C SER A 17 56.92 27.25 1.91
N GLN A 18 55.84 27.66 1.27
CA GLN A 18 55.00 28.75 1.77
C GLN A 18 53.64 28.32 2.37
N SER A 19 53.25 27.07 2.23
CA SER A 19 51.96 26.56 2.76
C SER A 19 52.01 26.23 4.26
N SER A 20 53.18 25.95 4.82
CA SER A 20 53.29 25.50 6.23
C SER A 20 53.20 26.68 7.24
N LEU A 21 53.56 27.88 6.86
CA LEU A 21 53.45 29.05 7.75
C LEU A 21 52.02 29.60 7.80
N ARG A 22 51.27 29.55 6.73
CA ARG A 22 49.85 29.99 6.72
C ARG A 22 48.95 29.01 7.44
N ALA A 23 49.20 27.69 7.34
CA ALA A 23 48.45 26.68 8.05
C ALA A 23 48.68 26.76 9.57
N ARG A 24 49.89 27.05 10.02
CA ARG A 24 50.21 27.22 11.47
C ARG A 24 49.60 28.50 12.05
N ALA A 25 49.54 29.61 11.31
CA ALA A 25 48.86 30.82 11.72
C ALA A 25 47.33 30.65 11.83
N LEU A 26 46.70 29.89 10.92
CA LEU A 26 45.28 29.61 10.97
C LEU A 26 44.91 28.69 12.16
N ILE A 27 45.73 27.68 12.44
CA ILE A 27 45.47 26.76 13.59
C ILE A 27 45.63 27.49 14.94
N VAL A 28 46.58 28.36 15.07
CA VAL A 28 46.78 29.19 16.31
C VAL A 28 45.64 30.20 16.46
N SER A 29 45.16 30.83 15.40
CA SER A 29 43.97 31.71 15.44
C SER A 29 42.67 30.92 15.81
N PHE A 30 42.50 29.70 15.33
CA PHE A 30 41.35 28.90 15.67
C PHE A 30 41.39 28.36 17.12
N LEU A 31 42.58 28.05 17.65
CA LEU A 31 42.76 27.64 19.05
C LEU A 31 42.55 28.76 20.06
N CYS A 32 42.80 30.02 19.66
CA CYS A 32 42.54 31.18 20.51
C CYS A 32 41.11 31.68 20.47
N LEU A 33 40.33 31.34 19.40
CA LEU A 33 38.92 31.72 19.31
C LEU A 33 37.99 30.68 20.01
N ALA A 34 38.42 29.43 20.12
CA ALA A 34 37.62 28.37 20.73
C ALA A 34 37.22 28.63 22.21
N PRO A 35 38.09 29.13 23.09
CA PRO A 35 37.70 29.44 24.47
C PRO A 35 36.79 30.66 24.62
N VAL A 36 36.79 31.60 23.66
CA VAL A 36 35.89 32.77 23.69
C VAL A 36 34.46 32.40 23.30
N LEU A 37 34.26 31.39 22.44
CA LEU A 37 32.94 30.89 22.08
C LEU A 37 32.31 30.00 23.17
N LEU A 38 33.12 29.41 24.03
CA LEU A 38 32.62 28.61 25.18
C LEU A 38 32.17 29.45 26.38
N ILE A 39 32.57 30.73 26.43
CA ILE A 39 32.17 31.65 27.51
C ILE A 39 30.88 32.41 27.13
N ALA A 40 30.49 32.45 25.85
CA ALA A 40 29.29 33.16 25.36
C ALA A 40 27.98 32.39 25.55
N CYS A 41 28.01 31.13 26.02
CA CYS A 41 26.82 30.34 26.31
C CYS A 41 26.58 30.11 27.81
N GLN A 42 27.04 30.99 28.67
CA GLN A 42 26.41 31.10 29.98
C GLN A 42 25.21 32.05 29.83
N GLU A 43 24.04 31.48 29.55
CA GLU A 43 22.80 32.18 29.87
C GLU A 43 22.85 32.52 31.34
N GLN A 44 23.07 33.80 31.61
CA GLN A 44 22.77 34.32 32.94
C GLN A 44 21.26 34.13 33.12
N SER A 45 20.87 33.20 33.94
CA SER A 45 19.50 33.12 34.42
C SER A 45 19.07 34.54 34.81
N PRO A 46 17.94 35.04 34.32
CA PRO A 46 17.49 36.40 34.66
C PRO A 46 17.44 36.50 36.17
N VAL A 47 18.31 37.34 36.73
CA VAL A 47 18.36 37.66 38.14
C VAL A 47 17.05 38.36 38.45
N GLY A 48 16.15 37.70 39.16
CA GLY A 48 14.89 38.32 39.57
C GLY A 48 13.63 37.47 39.48
N VAL A 49 13.72 36.19 39.14
CA VAL A 49 12.63 35.29 39.46
C VAL A 49 12.81 34.93 40.95
N GLY A 50 11.97 35.51 41.80
CA GLY A 50 11.96 35.20 43.23
C GLY A 50 11.91 33.68 43.44
N ASP A 51 12.37 33.24 44.66
CA ASP A 51 12.33 31.85 45.12
C ASP A 51 10.88 31.31 45.24
N GLY A 52 10.06 31.49 44.15
CA GLY A 52 8.84 30.73 43.99
C GLY A 52 9.24 29.28 43.69
N PRO A 53 8.58 28.29 44.24
CA PRO A 53 8.86 26.91 43.93
C PRO A 53 8.81 26.76 42.41
N LEU A 54 9.89 26.23 41.82
CA LEU A 54 9.85 25.80 40.39
C LEU A 54 8.59 24.96 40.22
N PRO A 55 7.79 25.20 39.19
CA PRO A 55 6.64 24.32 38.90
C PRO A 55 7.19 22.89 38.92
N GLY A 56 6.57 22.01 39.68
CA GLY A 56 7.02 20.61 39.78
C GLY A 56 7.18 20.03 38.39
N GLU A 57 8.04 19.04 38.27
CA GLU A 57 8.25 18.38 36.97
C GLU A 57 6.95 17.74 36.50
N PRO A 58 6.58 17.84 35.19
CA PRO A 58 5.41 17.17 34.66
C PRO A 58 5.60 15.65 34.78
N ILE A 59 4.54 14.95 35.11
CA ILE A 59 4.52 13.50 35.23
C ILE A 59 4.00 12.94 33.93
N THR A 60 4.75 12.01 33.31
CA THR A 60 4.27 11.28 32.14
C THR A 60 3.87 9.87 32.54
N ILE A 61 2.62 9.50 32.23
CA ILE A 61 2.01 8.22 32.64
C ILE A 61 1.37 7.57 31.42
N GLU A 62 1.63 6.29 31.24
CA GLU A 62 0.93 5.45 30.26
C GLU A 62 -0.28 4.78 30.94
N VAL A 63 -1.42 4.85 30.29
CA VAL A 63 -2.68 4.25 30.73
C VAL A 63 -3.22 3.36 29.64
N THR A 64 -3.59 2.13 29.97
CA THR A 64 -4.27 1.21 29.06
C THR A 64 -5.73 1.10 29.48
N ILE A 65 -6.63 1.36 28.52
CA ILE A 65 -8.07 1.38 28.70
C ILE A 65 -8.67 0.18 27.96
N PRO A 66 -9.42 -0.72 28.64
CA PRO A 66 -10.00 -1.90 28.03
C PRO A 66 -11.11 -1.52 27.04
N TRP A 67 -11.39 -2.42 26.07
CA TRP A 67 -12.38 -2.23 25.01
C TRP A 67 -13.70 -1.64 25.51
N SER A 68 -14.27 -2.24 26.52
CA SER A 68 -15.58 -1.87 27.07
C SER A 68 -15.68 -0.44 27.62
N GLN A 69 -14.57 0.27 27.81
CA GLN A 69 -14.54 1.62 28.34
C GLN A 69 -14.28 2.69 27.27
N PHE A 70 -13.78 2.31 26.08
CA PHE A 70 -13.48 3.29 25.04
C PHE A 70 -14.19 3.01 23.71
N ALA A 71 -14.84 1.87 23.52
CA ALA A 71 -15.53 1.53 22.29
C ALA A 71 -16.81 0.74 22.56
N ASP A 72 -17.82 0.96 21.72
CA ASP A 72 -19.13 0.32 21.85
C ASP A 72 -19.48 -0.60 20.68
N SER A 73 -18.82 -0.45 19.55
CA SER A 73 -19.10 -1.24 18.35
C SER A 73 -17.88 -1.43 17.46
N LEU A 74 -17.80 -2.60 16.88
CA LEU A 74 -16.83 -2.95 15.85
C LEU A 74 -17.56 -3.71 14.75
N GLU A 75 -17.37 -3.31 13.50
CA GLU A 75 -17.98 -3.96 12.35
C GLU A 75 -16.97 -4.03 11.19
N VAL A 76 -16.94 -5.18 10.50
CA VAL A 76 -16.05 -5.43 9.37
C VAL A 76 -16.84 -5.32 8.07
N PHE A 77 -16.50 -4.34 7.26
CA PHE A 77 -17.09 -4.10 5.95
C PHE A 77 -16.14 -4.55 4.85
N GLY A 78 -16.65 -5.26 3.84
CA GLY A 78 -15.90 -5.62 2.63
C GLY A 78 -16.39 -4.84 1.41
N GLY A 79 -15.70 -5.05 0.25
CA GLY A 79 -16.14 -4.52 -1.03
C GLY A 79 -15.70 -3.10 -1.36
N TYR A 80 -14.61 -2.64 -0.75
CA TYR A 80 -14.03 -1.34 -1.09
C TYR A 80 -13.06 -1.45 -2.25
N GLY A 81 -13.23 -0.54 -3.22
CA GLY A 81 -12.36 -0.46 -4.39
C GLY A 81 -12.47 -1.66 -5.31
N SER A 82 -11.99 -1.50 -6.53
CA SER A 82 -11.87 -2.55 -7.52
C SER A 82 -10.41 -2.93 -7.74
N PRO A 83 -10.08 -4.20 -8.03
CA PRO A 83 -8.74 -4.59 -8.46
C PRO A 83 -8.23 -3.80 -9.67
N GLU A 84 -9.10 -3.30 -10.51
CA GLU A 84 -8.84 -2.46 -11.67
C GLU A 84 -8.06 -1.20 -11.33
N ASP A 85 -8.36 -0.54 -10.21
CA ASP A 85 -7.75 0.74 -9.80
C ASP A 85 -6.21 0.71 -9.76
N LEU A 86 -5.60 -0.46 -9.67
CA LEU A 86 -4.15 -0.61 -9.48
C LEU A 86 -3.42 -1.32 -10.62
N GLY A 87 -4.13 -1.74 -11.67
CA GLY A 87 -3.53 -2.41 -12.81
C GLY A 87 -2.76 -3.69 -12.48
N LYS A 88 -3.14 -4.39 -11.41
CA LYS A 88 -2.48 -5.60 -10.92
C LYS A 88 -3.35 -6.82 -11.12
N GLY A 89 -2.70 -7.96 -11.38
CA GLY A 89 -3.38 -9.24 -11.52
C GLY A 89 -2.85 -10.29 -10.56
N ILE A 90 -3.74 -11.19 -10.17
CA ILE A 90 -3.45 -12.35 -9.31
C ILE A 90 -3.79 -13.62 -10.08
N LEU A 91 -2.90 -14.60 -10.00
CA LEU A 91 -3.07 -15.91 -10.57
C LEU A 91 -2.83 -16.96 -9.48
N ALA A 92 -3.73 -17.92 -9.34
CA ALA A 92 -3.55 -19.04 -8.43
C ALA A 92 -4.31 -20.26 -8.96
N LEU A 93 -3.79 -21.45 -8.68
CA LEU A 93 -4.47 -22.71 -8.90
C LEU A 93 -4.26 -23.60 -7.68
N GLN A 94 -5.34 -23.89 -6.95
CA GLN A 94 -5.31 -24.68 -5.73
C GLN A 94 -4.20 -24.25 -4.74
N TYR A 95 -3.91 -22.95 -4.68
CA TYR A 95 -2.94 -22.45 -3.72
C TYR A 95 -3.43 -22.66 -2.31
N GLU A 96 -2.56 -23.21 -1.43
CA GLU A 96 -2.92 -23.68 -0.07
C GLU A 96 -4.13 -24.65 -0.07
N GLY A 97 -4.31 -25.38 -1.18
CA GLY A 97 -5.34 -26.41 -1.34
C GLY A 97 -6.75 -25.89 -1.65
N ALA A 98 -6.94 -24.58 -1.77
CA ALA A 98 -8.29 -24.01 -1.93
C ALA A 98 -8.38 -22.82 -2.89
N LEU A 99 -7.38 -21.94 -2.95
CA LEU A 99 -7.48 -20.67 -3.68
C LEU A 99 -7.23 -20.86 -5.18
N ASP A 100 -8.23 -20.48 -5.97
CA ASP A 100 -8.10 -20.29 -7.42
C ASP A 100 -8.25 -18.80 -7.74
N ALA A 101 -7.41 -18.25 -8.62
CA ALA A 101 -7.47 -16.88 -9.08
C ALA A 101 -7.06 -16.77 -10.54
N ARG A 102 -7.75 -15.91 -11.28
CA ARG A 102 -7.49 -15.60 -12.70
C ARG A 102 -7.58 -14.10 -12.92
N SER A 103 -6.83 -13.60 -13.91
CA SER A 103 -6.85 -12.17 -14.24
C SER A 103 -7.40 -11.94 -15.63
N LEU A 104 -8.10 -10.82 -15.77
CA LEU A 104 -8.65 -10.32 -17.03
C LEU A 104 -7.95 -9.01 -17.41
N LEU A 105 -7.72 -8.83 -18.69
CA LEU A 105 -7.06 -7.67 -19.28
C LEU A 105 -7.91 -7.18 -20.46
N ARG A 106 -8.11 -5.87 -20.57
CA ARG A 106 -8.63 -5.20 -21.78
C ARG A 106 -7.58 -4.21 -22.25
N PHE A 107 -7.50 -3.99 -23.55
CA PHE A 107 -6.47 -3.19 -24.17
C PHE A 107 -7.05 -1.89 -24.70
N ASP A 108 -6.25 -0.83 -24.65
CA ASP A 108 -6.50 0.45 -25.29
C ASP A 108 -6.63 0.30 -26.82
N ASP A 109 -7.18 1.33 -27.44
CA ASP A 109 -7.13 1.51 -28.88
C ASP A 109 -5.71 1.31 -29.42
N TYR A 110 -5.60 0.63 -30.53
CA TYR A 110 -4.30 0.50 -31.19
C TYR A 110 -3.85 1.85 -31.71
N PRO A 111 -2.57 2.21 -31.58
CA PRO A 111 -2.07 3.48 -32.08
C PRO A 111 -2.30 3.64 -33.59
N ASP A 112 -2.96 4.72 -33.99
CA ASP A 112 -3.20 5.04 -35.40
C ASP A 112 -1.93 5.47 -36.15
N THR A 113 -0.89 5.87 -35.40
CA THR A 113 0.33 6.45 -35.98
C THR A 113 1.60 5.89 -35.36
N ALA A 114 2.62 5.74 -36.19
CA ALA A 114 3.98 5.44 -35.72
C ALA A 114 5.02 6.25 -36.49
N SER A 115 6.15 6.56 -35.81
CA SER A 115 7.30 7.15 -36.47
C SER A 115 8.12 6.10 -37.19
N VAL A 116 8.16 6.18 -38.52
CA VAL A 116 8.81 5.19 -39.38
C VAL A 116 9.95 5.84 -40.17
N ARG A 117 11.05 5.12 -40.34
CA ARG A 117 12.13 5.56 -41.24
C ARG A 117 11.79 5.16 -42.67
N ASP A 118 11.58 6.16 -43.55
CA ASP A 118 11.26 5.93 -44.97
C ASP A 118 12.46 5.34 -45.75
N SER A 119 12.25 5.06 -47.02
CA SER A 119 13.28 4.51 -47.93
C SER A 119 14.48 5.42 -48.14
N THR A 120 14.37 6.73 -47.79
CA THR A 120 15.46 7.72 -47.86
C THR A 120 16.20 7.83 -46.55
N GLY A 121 15.76 7.14 -45.50
CA GLY A 121 16.32 7.19 -44.15
C GLY A 121 15.75 8.32 -43.27
N THR A 122 14.75 9.07 -43.78
CA THR A 122 14.10 10.15 -43.03
C THR A 122 12.99 9.59 -42.14
N ILE A 123 12.94 10.02 -40.87
CA ILE A 123 11.86 9.64 -39.94
C ILE A 123 10.64 10.47 -40.25
N ARG A 124 9.50 9.81 -40.51
CA ARG A 124 8.20 10.45 -40.76
C ARG A 124 7.09 9.71 -40.02
N PRO A 125 6.01 10.41 -39.64
CA PRO A 125 4.82 9.75 -39.13
C PRO A 125 4.15 8.96 -40.25
N ASP A 126 3.76 7.73 -39.98
CA ASP A 126 2.85 6.92 -40.82
C ASP A 126 1.50 6.86 -40.11
N PHE A 127 0.43 7.07 -40.81
CA PHE A 127 -0.96 7.11 -40.32
C PHE A 127 -1.80 5.92 -40.81
N ASP A 128 -1.16 4.95 -41.39
CA ASP A 128 -1.84 3.77 -41.93
C ASP A 128 -1.00 2.53 -41.64
N LEU A 129 -1.26 1.97 -40.46
CA LEU A 129 -0.56 0.82 -39.92
C LEU A 129 -1.42 -0.45 -40.06
N THR A 130 -0.87 -1.51 -40.66
CA THR A 130 -1.53 -2.80 -40.68
C THR A 130 -0.99 -3.72 -39.62
N TYR A 131 -1.79 -3.99 -38.57
CA TYR A 131 -1.45 -4.91 -37.52
C TYR A 131 -1.72 -6.36 -37.93
N PHE A 132 -0.79 -7.28 -37.64
CA PHE A 132 -0.89 -8.66 -38.07
C PHE A 132 -0.41 -9.70 -37.07
N GLY A 133 0.09 -9.30 -35.95
CA GLY A 133 0.60 -10.16 -34.88
C GLY A 133 1.10 -9.33 -33.72
N GLY A 134 1.70 -9.97 -32.75
CA GLY A 134 2.28 -9.29 -31.60
C GLY A 134 2.62 -10.22 -30.44
N ARG A 135 2.81 -9.62 -29.29
CA ARG A 135 3.04 -10.36 -28.04
C ARG A 135 2.48 -9.61 -26.84
N LEU A 136 1.92 -10.37 -25.90
CA LEU A 136 1.57 -9.87 -24.58
C LEU A 136 2.74 -10.16 -23.63
N VAL A 137 3.28 -9.11 -23.00
CA VAL A 137 4.36 -9.19 -22.01
C VAL A 137 3.75 -8.93 -20.65
N VAL A 138 3.75 -9.92 -19.78
CA VAL A 138 3.28 -9.82 -18.40
C VAL A 138 4.48 -9.74 -17.47
N ARG A 139 4.51 -8.75 -16.58
CA ARG A 139 5.60 -8.53 -15.63
C ARG A 139 5.17 -8.92 -14.23
N PHE A 140 5.84 -9.93 -13.67
CA PHE A 140 5.55 -10.47 -12.34
C PHE A 140 6.24 -9.68 -11.22
N ASP A 141 5.57 -9.64 -10.08
CA ASP A 141 6.13 -9.22 -8.81
C ASP A 141 6.73 -10.45 -8.11
N THR A 142 8.06 -10.54 -8.12
CA THR A 142 8.77 -11.69 -7.57
C THR A 142 8.72 -11.78 -6.05
N ILE A 143 8.43 -10.66 -5.37
CA ILE A 143 8.29 -10.64 -3.89
C ILE A 143 6.89 -11.09 -3.48
N ALA A 144 5.87 -10.59 -4.21
CA ALA A 144 4.48 -10.92 -3.93
C ALA A 144 4.05 -12.29 -4.48
N SER A 145 4.90 -12.95 -5.26
CA SER A 145 4.64 -14.27 -5.85
C SER A 145 5.22 -15.39 -5.01
N THR A 146 4.43 -16.44 -4.77
CA THR A 146 4.80 -17.61 -3.96
C THR A 146 4.86 -18.85 -4.84
N ASN A 147 5.95 -19.01 -5.59
CA ASN A 147 6.21 -20.14 -6.47
C ASN A 147 7.42 -20.99 -6.06
N GLY A 148 8.03 -20.73 -4.90
CA GLY A 148 9.20 -21.45 -4.44
C GLY A 148 10.45 -21.27 -5.32
N GLY A 149 10.46 -20.25 -6.19
CA GLY A 149 11.58 -20.01 -7.12
C GLY A 149 11.65 -20.97 -8.31
N VAL A 150 10.60 -21.77 -8.57
CA VAL A 150 10.55 -22.70 -9.70
C VAL A 150 9.81 -22.09 -10.90
N PRO A 151 10.12 -22.56 -12.14
CA PRO A 151 9.35 -22.17 -13.31
C PRO A 151 7.86 -22.55 -13.20
N VAL A 152 6.99 -21.73 -13.77
CA VAL A 152 5.52 -21.88 -13.72
C VAL A 152 4.94 -21.75 -15.12
N SER A 153 4.03 -22.66 -15.47
CA SER A 153 3.31 -22.66 -16.74
C SER A 153 2.06 -21.78 -16.66
N LEU A 154 1.88 -20.95 -17.66
CA LEU A 154 0.79 -19.99 -17.77
C LEU A 154 0.02 -20.21 -19.08
N ALA A 155 -1.27 -19.95 -19.07
CA ALA A 155 -2.11 -19.93 -20.27
C ALA A 155 -2.69 -18.55 -20.49
N LEU A 156 -2.79 -18.18 -21.76
CA LEU A 156 -3.49 -17.01 -22.27
C LEU A 156 -4.69 -17.47 -23.11
N GLY A 157 -5.85 -16.95 -22.79
CA GLY A 157 -7.05 -17.16 -23.58
C GLY A 157 -7.75 -15.85 -23.91
N ARG A 158 -8.43 -15.80 -25.07
CA ARG A 158 -9.28 -14.69 -25.46
C ARG A 158 -10.68 -14.88 -24.86
N THR A 159 -11.17 -13.86 -24.16
CA THR A 159 -12.55 -13.84 -23.63
C THR A 159 -13.58 -13.76 -24.75
N THR A 160 -14.79 -14.23 -24.49
CA THR A 160 -15.92 -14.24 -25.44
C THR A 160 -17.23 -13.81 -24.81
N THR A 161 -17.19 -13.48 -23.51
CA THR A 161 -18.34 -13.01 -22.73
C THR A 161 -18.08 -11.57 -22.34
N GLU A 162 -19.07 -10.70 -22.51
CA GLU A 162 -19.02 -9.31 -22.04
C GLU A 162 -18.83 -9.27 -20.52
N TRP A 163 -17.89 -8.45 -20.05
CA TRP A 163 -17.52 -8.31 -18.64
C TRP A 163 -17.21 -6.87 -18.28
N ASP A 164 -17.32 -6.56 -16.99
CA ASP A 164 -17.05 -5.24 -16.41
C ASP A 164 -15.88 -5.35 -15.42
N ALA A 165 -14.80 -4.59 -15.63
CA ALA A 165 -13.59 -4.70 -14.85
C ALA A 165 -13.78 -4.29 -13.38
N THR A 166 -14.74 -3.40 -13.11
CA THR A 166 -15.02 -2.88 -11.77
C THR A 166 -15.80 -3.85 -10.90
N THR A 167 -16.57 -4.75 -11.52
CA THR A 167 -17.52 -5.61 -10.81
C THR A 167 -17.37 -7.11 -11.08
N ALA A 168 -16.54 -7.49 -12.06
CA ALA A 168 -16.29 -8.90 -12.34
C ALA A 168 -15.78 -9.65 -11.10
N SER A 169 -16.42 -10.78 -10.84
CA SER A 169 -16.10 -11.69 -9.74
C SER A 169 -15.95 -13.12 -10.26
N TRP A 170 -15.68 -14.08 -9.38
CA TRP A 170 -15.56 -15.49 -9.81
C TRP A 170 -16.84 -16.02 -10.46
N ASP A 171 -18.01 -15.60 -9.97
CA ASP A 171 -19.30 -16.10 -10.42
C ASP A 171 -19.99 -15.19 -11.45
N PHE A 172 -19.69 -13.90 -11.44
CA PHE A 172 -20.36 -12.89 -12.27
C PHE A 172 -19.39 -12.16 -13.19
N ALA A 173 -19.77 -12.02 -14.45
CA ALA A 173 -19.09 -11.20 -15.45
C ALA A 173 -19.38 -9.71 -15.25
N VAL A 174 -20.59 -9.40 -14.80
CA VAL A 174 -21.07 -8.07 -14.42
C VAL A 174 -21.89 -8.21 -13.15
N ASP A 175 -21.62 -7.39 -12.15
CA ASP A 175 -22.36 -7.37 -10.87
C ASP A 175 -22.61 -5.92 -10.42
N THR A 176 -23.44 -5.22 -11.18
CA THR A 176 -23.86 -3.84 -10.88
C THR A 176 -25.27 -3.82 -10.30
N ILE A 177 -25.69 -2.65 -9.79
CA ILE A 177 -27.05 -2.48 -9.28
C ILE A 177 -28.04 -2.67 -10.44
N ASN A 178 -28.93 -3.67 -10.31
CA ASN A 178 -29.94 -4.08 -11.29
C ASN A 178 -29.40 -4.73 -12.58
N ASP A 179 -28.11 -5.05 -12.70
CA ASP A 179 -27.55 -5.81 -13.81
C ASP A 179 -26.55 -6.84 -13.28
N GLN A 180 -27.00 -8.06 -13.06
CA GLN A 180 -26.17 -9.20 -12.65
C GLN A 180 -26.15 -10.23 -13.77
N ARG A 181 -24.97 -10.41 -14.36
CA ARG A 181 -24.75 -11.37 -15.44
C ARG A 181 -23.71 -12.40 -15.02
N PRO A 182 -24.13 -13.66 -14.73
CA PRO A 182 -23.18 -14.69 -14.37
C PRO A 182 -22.31 -15.09 -15.56
N TRP A 183 -21.10 -15.57 -15.29
CA TRP A 183 -20.30 -16.23 -16.31
C TRP A 183 -20.99 -17.51 -16.81
N PRO A 184 -20.88 -17.87 -18.10
CA PRO A 184 -21.31 -19.19 -18.57
C PRO A 184 -20.62 -20.34 -17.86
N GLU A 185 -19.38 -20.15 -17.46
CA GLU A 185 -18.58 -21.00 -16.58
C GLU A 185 -17.86 -20.09 -15.56
N ALA A 186 -17.93 -20.41 -14.28
CA ALA A 186 -17.32 -19.62 -13.23
C ALA A 186 -15.80 -19.44 -13.46
N GLY A 187 -15.26 -18.30 -13.02
CA GLY A 187 -13.85 -17.98 -13.18
C GLY A 187 -13.47 -17.42 -14.55
N GLY A 188 -14.35 -16.58 -15.15
CA GLY A 188 -14.06 -15.83 -16.37
C GLY A 188 -14.57 -16.49 -17.65
N GLY A 189 -15.51 -17.44 -17.55
CA GLY A 189 -16.19 -18.09 -18.70
C GLY A 189 -15.26 -18.98 -19.54
N PRO A 190 -15.80 -19.56 -20.60
CA PRO A 190 -14.98 -20.22 -21.61
C PRO A 190 -14.14 -19.19 -22.36
N VAL A 191 -12.92 -19.56 -22.73
CA VAL A 191 -12.01 -18.73 -23.54
C VAL A 191 -11.58 -19.48 -24.78
N ILE A 192 -11.22 -18.74 -25.83
CA ILE A 192 -10.51 -19.29 -26.97
C ILE A 192 -9.03 -19.33 -26.62
N PRO A 193 -8.37 -20.51 -26.58
CA PRO A 193 -6.95 -20.59 -26.31
C PRO A 193 -6.12 -19.78 -27.30
N VAL A 194 -5.14 -19.02 -26.81
CA VAL A 194 -4.24 -18.20 -27.63
C VAL A 194 -2.82 -18.75 -27.58
N ASP A 195 -2.22 -18.82 -26.40
CA ASP A 195 -0.84 -19.28 -26.23
C ASP A 195 -0.60 -19.79 -24.81
N THR A 196 0.53 -20.48 -24.61
CA THR A 196 1.04 -20.88 -23.31
C THR A 196 2.49 -20.43 -23.15
N ALA A 197 2.82 -19.92 -21.99
CA ALA A 197 4.16 -19.45 -21.67
C ALA A 197 4.65 -20.05 -20.37
N THR A 198 5.98 -20.16 -20.22
CA THR A 198 6.58 -20.49 -18.95
C THR A 198 7.26 -19.26 -18.39
N TRP A 199 6.91 -18.89 -17.17
CA TRP A 199 7.66 -17.89 -16.43
C TRP A 199 8.69 -18.59 -15.54
N ASP A 200 9.95 -18.21 -15.71
CA ASP A 200 11.06 -18.69 -14.91
C ASP A 200 11.70 -17.49 -14.16
N PRO A 201 11.58 -17.41 -12.82
CA PRO A 201 12.16 -16.31 -12.05
C PRO A 201 13.67 -16.21 -12.16
N ALA A 202 14.38 -17.29 -12.54
CA ALA A 202 15.81 -17.25 -12.78
C ALA A 202 16.17 -16.54 -14.11
N MET A 203 15.21 -16.44 -15.04
CA MET A 203 15.40 -15.80 -16.35
C MET A 203 14.91 -14.34 -16.38
N GLY A 204 14.17 -13.90 -15.35
CA GLY A 204 13.67 -12.54 -15.23
C GLY A 204 12.27 -12.44 -14.64
N ASP A 205 11.70 -11.23 -14.69
CA ASP A 205 10.41 -10.91 -14.12
C ASP A 205 9.24 -10.93 -15.15
N THR A 206 9.49 -11.41 -16.38
CA THR A 206 8.49 -11.35 -17.47
C THR A 206 8.14 -12.72 -18.04
N ALA A 207 6.86 -12.91 -18.38
CA ALA A 207 6.39 -13.94 -19.30
C ALA A 207 5.92 -13.30 -20.60
N VAL A 208 6.09 -13.99 -21.72
CA VAL A 208 5.75 -13.50 -23.05
C VAL A 208 4.86 -14.52 -23.74
N PHE A 209 3.67 -14.08 -24.18
CA PHE A 209 2.74 -14.84 -25.00
C PHE A 209 2.76 -14.33 -26.44
N LEU A 210 2.78 -15.22 -27.40
CA LEU A 210 2.72 -14.87 -28.83
C LEU A 210 1.28 -14.75 -29.28
N LEU A 211 1.02 -13.75 -30.13
CA LEU A 211 -0.32 -13.41 -30.60
C LEU A 211 -0.39 -13.52 -32.12
N ASP A 212 -1.36 -14.22 -32.61
CA ASP A 212 -1.65 -14.30 -34.04
C ASP A 212 -2.51 -13.12 -34.52
N SER A 213 -2.67 -13.02 -35.86
CA SER A 213 -3.45 -11.95 -36.48
C SER A 213 -4.95 -12.01 -36.12
N ALA A 214 -5.49 -13.18 -35.83
CA ALA A 214 -6.89 -13.34 -35.47
C ALA A 214 -7.15 -12.79 -34.06
N THR A 215 -6.22 -13.02 -33.12
CA THR A 215 -6.28 -12.48 -31.78
C THR A 215 -6.14 -10.96 -31.78
N ILE A 216 -5.15 -10.44 -32.58
CA ILE A 216 -4.96 -8.98 -32.71
C ILE A 216 -6.19 -8.31 -33.32
N ALA A 217 -6.78 -8.89 -34.36
CA ALA A 217 -7.99 -8.35 -34.96
C ALA A 217 -9.20 -8.36 -34.01
N ALA A 218 -9.29 -9.38 -33.13
CA ALA A 218 -10.40 -9.47 -32.18
C ALA A 218 -10.28 -8.47 -31.03
N TRP A 219 -9.06 -8.01 -30.68
CA TRP A 219 -8.83 -7.03 -29.63
C TRP A 219 -8.74 -5.58 -30.16
N SER A 220 -8.89 -5.36 -31.48
CA SER A 220 -8.75 -4.03 -32.08
C SER A 220 -10.02 -3.18 -32.04
N ASP A 221 -11.16 -3.74 -31.62
CA ASP A 221 -12.42 -3.02 -31.47
C ASP A 221 -12.70 -2.72 -29.99
N PRO A 222 -12.46 -1.49 -29.52
CA PRO A 222 -12.68 -1.13 -28.13
C PRO A 222 -14.17 -1.10 -27.73
N SER A 223 -15.08 -1.11 -28.73
CA SER A 223 -16.51 -1.19 -28.46
C SER A 223 -17.02 -2.62 -28.17
N ASP A 224 -16.20 -3.63 -28.45
CA ASP A 224 -16.50 -5.01 -28.10
C ASP A 224 -16.15 -5.29 -26.63
N LEU A 225 -17.11 -5.11 -25.76
CA LEU A 225 -16.97 -5.35 -24.31
C LEU A 225 -16.69 -6.81 -23.95
N SER A 226 -16.81 -7.75 -24.90
CA SER A 226 -16.38 -9.14 -24.73
C SER A 226 -14.89 -9.34 -25.04
N ALA A 227 -14.26 -8.39 -25.75
CA ALA A 227 -12.85 -8.46 -26.10
C ALA A 227 -11.97 -8.33 -24.86
N GLY A 228 -10.98 -9.21 -24.75
CA GLY A 228 -10.02 -9.18 -23.66
C GLY A 228 -9.23 -10.47 -23.56
N ALA A 229 -8.27 -10.47 -22.66
CA ALA A 229 -7.41 -11.60 -22.35
C ALA A 229 -7.72 -12.14 -20.96
N ARG A 230 -7.79 -13.47 -20.80
CA ARG A 230 -7.73 -14.14 -19.52
C ARG A 230 -6.37 -14.80 -19.37
N VAL A 231 -5.68 -14.45 -18.28
CA VAL A 231 -4.41 -15.10 -17.88
C VAL A 231 -4.68 -16.01 -16.71
N GLU A 232 -4.15 -17.23 -16.76
CA GLU A 232 -4.27 -18.21 -15.68
C GLU A 232 -2.98 -19.02 -15.53
N ILE A 233 -2.80 -19.59 -14.34
CA ILE A 233 -1.70 -20.50 -14.02
C ILE A 233 -2.17 -21.95 -14.26
N LEU A 234 -1.29 -22.79 -14.79
CA LEU A 234 -1.57 -24.20 -15.07
C LEU A 234 -1.00 -25.14 -13.99
N ASP A 235 -0.04 -24.68 -13.21
CA ASP A 235 0.61 -25.48 -12.18
C ASP A 235 -0.05 -25.22 -10.81
N PRO A 236 -0.54 -26.26 -10.12
CA PRO A 236 -1.22 -26.08 -8.83
C PRO A 236 -0.24 -25.78 -7.69
N GLY A 237 -0.78 -25.18 -6.62
CA GLY A 237 -0.05 -24.91 -5.38
C GLY A 237 0.73 -23.58 -5.38
N TYR A 238 0.57 -22.75 -6.41
CA TYR A 238 1.25 -21.46 -6.51
C TYR A 238 0.28 -20.28 -6.54
N ARG A 239 0.73 -19.14 -6.02
CA ARG A 239 0.05 -17.85 -6.13
C ARG A 239 1.02 -16.83 -6.73
N MET A 240 0.65 -16.25 -7.86
CA MET A 240 1.45 -15.30 -8.60
C MET A 240 0.76 -13.94 -8.61
N GLN A 241 1.54 -12.88 -8.50
CA GLN A 241 1.07 -11.51 -8.70
C GLN A 241 1.86 -10.89 -9.84
N PHE A 242 1.19 -10.27 -10.80
CA PHE A 242 1.86 -9.41 -11.78
C PHE A 242 1.52 -7.94 -11.51
N ARG A 243 2.48 -7.07 -11.82
CA ARG A 243 2.42 -5.62 -11.59
C ARG A 243 2.18 -4.80 -12.84
N GLY A 244 1.93 -5.46 -13.95
CA GLY A 244 1.57 -4.83 -15.21
C GLY A 244 1.69 -5.79 -16.38
N ALA A 245 1.02 -5.43 -17.45
CA ALA A 245 1.10 -6.10 -18.75
C ALA A 245 1.25 -5.06 -19.85
N THR A 246 1.84 -5.44 -20.98
CA THR A 246 2.01 -4.56 -22.15
C THR A 246 1.78 -5.37 -23.40
N LEU A 247 0.89 -4.88 -24.25
CA LEU A 247 0.67 -5.43 -25.58
C LEU A 247 1.68 -4.79 -26.55
N ARG A 248 2.43 -5.61 -27.26
CA ARG A 248 3.37 -5.18 -28.28
C ARG A 248 2.92 -5.70 -29.63
N LEU A 249 2.51 -4.79 -30.47
CA LEU A 249 1.88 -5.08 -31.77
C LEU A 249 2.92 -5.08 -32.87
N ASP A 250 2.88 -6.09 -33.75
CA ASP A 250 3.66 -6.11 -34.98
C ASP A 250 2.86 -5.45 -36.09
N ALA A 251 3.36 -4.33 -36.62
CA ALA A 251 2.71 -3.55 -37.68
C ALA A 251 3.55 -3.43 -38.93
N ARG A 252 2.87 -3.37 -40.09
CA ARG A 252 3.46 -2.96 -41.38
C ARG A 252 3.02 -1.54 -41.68
N PRO A 253 3.98 -0.60 -41.76
CA PRO A 253 3.72 0.78 -42.13
C PRO A 253 3.39 0.89 -43.64
N SER A 254 2.46 1.75 -44.02
CA SER A 254 2.11 1.99 -45.43
C SER A 254 3.26 2.61 -46.23
N ILE A 255 4.03 3.49 -45.64
CA ILE A 255 5.21 4.12 -46.27
C ILE A 255 6.40 3.17 -46.44
N ARG A 256 6.37 2.00 -45.78
CA ARG A 256 7.40 0.98 -45.89
C ARG A 256 6.87 -0.44 -45.58
N PRO A 257 6.02 -0.99 -46.47
CA PRO A 257 5.27 -2.23 -46.20
C PRO A 257 6.12 -3.50 -46.12
N ASP A 258 7.39 -3.44 -46.54
CA ASP A 258 8.39 -4.50 -46.44
C ASP A 258 9.07 -4.56 -45.06
N THR A 259 8.78 -3.62 -44.17
CA THR A 259 9.37 -3.52 -42.86
C THR A 259 8.29 -3.86 -41.79
N VAL A 260 8.71 -4.54 -40.75
CA VAL A 260 7.91 -4.75 -39.55
C VAL A 260 8.42 -3.82 -38.46
N ILE A 261 7.51 -3.12 -37.82
CA ILE A 261 7.79 -2.31 -36.63
C ILE A 261 7.00 -2.84 -35.45
N GLU A 262 7.53 -2.69 -34.25
CA GLU A 262 6.85 -2.97 -33.01
C GLU A 262 6.22 -1.67 -32.48
N VAL A 263 4.93 -1.71 -32.19
CA VAL A 263 4.16 -0.60 -31.64
C VAL A 263 3.58 -1.03 -30.29
N PRO A 264 3.91 -0.36 -29.18
CA PRO A 264 3.30 -0.68 -27.90
C PRO A 264 1.87 -0.18 -27.82
N SER A 265 0.98 -0.98 -27.27
CA SER A 265 -0.35 -0.59 -26.79
C SER A 265 -0.42 -0.90 -25.29
N PHE A 266 -1.17 -0.09 -24.58
CA PHE A 266 -1.29 -0.25 -23.13
C PHE A 266 -2.48 -1.16 -22.79
N VAL A 267 -2.46 -1.68 -21.60
CA VAL A 267 -3.61 -2.33 -21.00
C VAL A 267 -4.43 -1.22 -20.36
N ASP A 268 -5.68 -1.09 -20.76
CA ASP A 268 -6.64 -0.11 -20.25
C ASP A 268 -7.22 -0.57 -18.93
N GLU A 269 -7.72 -1.80 -18.89
CA GLU A 269 -8.34 -2.39 -17.70
C GLU A 269 -7.63 -3.67 -17.28
N VAL A 270 -7.35 -3.80 -15.99
CA VAL A 270 -6.82 -5.02 -15.37
C VAL A 270 -7.67 -5.35 -14.16
N THR A 271 -8.27 -6.51 -14.14
CA THR A 271 -8.95 -7.00 -12.95
C THR A 271 -8.59 -8.45 -12.66
N PHE A 272 -8.93 -8.94 -11.48
CA PHE A 272 -8.80 -10.35 -11.16
C PHE A 272 -10.00 -10.83 -10.35
N MET A 273 -10.29 -12.11 -10.50
CA MET A 273 -11.34 -12.80 -9.78
C MET A 273 -10.76 -14.02 -9.07
N TYR A 274 -11.32 -14.40 -7.94
CA TYR A 274 -10.84 -15.53 -7.16
C TYR A 274 -11.93 -16.22 -6.35
N THR A 275 -11.65 -17.45 -5.95
CA THR A 275 -12.50 -18.26 -5.09
C THR A 275 -11.64 -19.12 -4.14
N PRO A 276 -12.07 -19.39 -2.88
CA PRO A 276 -13.28 -18.86 -2.25
C PRO A 276 -13.10 -17.39 -1.81
N PHE A 277 -14.18 -16.61 -1.86
CA PHE A 277 -14.17 -15.28 -1.27
C PHE A 277 -14.25 -15.42 0.25
N PRO A 278 -13.34 -14.78 1.02
CA PRO A 278 -13.32 -14.92 2.46
C PRO A 278 -14.56 -14.26 3.11
N THR A 279 -15.16 -14.94 4.06
CA THR A 279 -16.28 -14.37 4.85
C THR A 279 -15.79 -13.44 5.94
N PRO A 280 -16.57 -12.41 6.36
CA PRO A 280 -16.22 -11.57 7.48
C PRO A 280 -15.95 -12.41 8.74
N PRO A 281 -14.93 -12.09 9.54
CA PRO A 281 -14.70 -12.80 10.79
C PRO A 281 -15.81 -12.45 11.79
N PRO A 282 -16.38 -13.43 12.52
CA PRO A 282 -17.46 -13.17 13.47
C PRO A 282 -16.98 -12.43 14.74
N ASP A 283 -15.69 -12.55 15.07
CA ASP A 283 -15.08 -12.10 16.32
C ASP A 283 -13.68 -11.51 16.12
N GLY A 284 -13.43 -10.90 14.98
CA GLY A 284 -12.10 -10.39 14.63
C GLY A 284 -12.14 -9.10 13.84
N VAL A 285 -10.95 -8.54 13.66
CA VAL A 285 -10.65 -7.38 12.81
C VAL A 285 -10.03 -7.87 11.52
N ARG A 286 -10.46 -7.32 10.38
CA ARG A 286 -9.86 -7.59 9.06
C ARG A 286 -9.62 -6.29 8.32
N ILE A 287 -8.44 -6.16 7.72
CA ILE A 287 -7.99 -4.96 7.04
C ILE A 287 -7.23 -5.34 5.76
N GLY A 288 -7.54 -4.72 4.63
CA GLY A 288 -6.90 -4.98 3.33
C GLY A 288 -7.62 -6.06 2.53
N GLY A 289 -6.97 -6.61 1.50
CA GLY A 289 -7.60 -7.50 0.53
C GLY A 289 -8.07 -6.76 -0.71
N ALA A 290 -8.64 -7.50 -1.67
CA ALA A 290 -9.21 -6.95 -2.89
C ALA A 290 -10.45 -7.77 -3.32
N PRO A 291 -11.66 -7.20 -3.35
CA PRO A 291 -12.00 -5.89 -2.81
C PRO A 291 -11.65 -5.77 -1.31
N ALA A 292 -11.30 -4.56 -0.90
CA ALA A 292 -10.70 -4.36 0.41
C ALA A 292 -11.69 -4.50 1.57
N TRP A 293 -11.19 -4.99 2.68
CA TRP A 293 -11.87 -5.03 3.96
C TRP A 293 -11.46 -3.82 4.80
N ARG A 294 -12.44 -3.16 5.40
CA ARG A 294 -12.26 -2.10 6.39
C ARG A 294 -12.96 -2.47 7.67
N THR A 295 -12.30 -2.25 8.80
CA THR A 295 -12.95 -2.41 10.11
C THR A 295 -13.30 -1.05 10.64
N VAL A 296 -14.54 -0.87 11.04
CA VAL A 296 -15.10 0.39 11.55
C VAL A 296 -15.48 0.24 13.00
N LEU A 297 -15.06 1.18 13.83
CA LEU A 297 -15.36 1.20 15.26
C LEU A 297 -15.80 2.58 15.73
N ASN A 298 -16.70 2.63 16.70
CA ASN A 298 -17.02 3.86 17.44
C ASN A 298 -16.09 3.96 18.64
N VAL A 299 -15.53 5.13 18.83
CA VAL A 299 -14.58 5.44 19.92
C VAL A 299 -15.17 6.51 20.83
N ALA A 300 -15.04 6.30 22.13
CA ALA A 300 -15.32 7.28 23.15
C ALA A 300 -14.10 7.35 24.09
N ILE A 301 -13.43 8.48 24.15
CA ILE A 301 -12.33 8.65 25.10
C ILE A 301 -12.92 8.96 26.49
N PRO A 302 -12.56 8.20 27.55
CA PRO A 302 -13.04 8.52 28.88
C PRO A 302 -12.62 9.92 29.33
N GLU A 303 -13.58 10.78 29.67
CA GLU A 303 -13.32 12.12 30.20
C GLU A 303 -12.75 12.09 31.60
N VAL A 304 -13.02 11.02 32.35
CA VAL A 304 -12.57 10.85 33.72
C VAL A 304 -11.89 9.51 33.88
N LEU A 305 -10.68 9.53 34.41
CA LEU A 305 -9.94 8.34 34.78
C LEU A 305 -10.06 8.11 36.29
N ASP A 306 -10.62 6.96 36.67
CA ASP A 306 -10.79 6.54 38.06
C ASP A 306 -10.58 5.03 38.17
N GLY A 307 -10.16 4.59 39.38
CA GLY A 307 -10.05 3.16 39.67
C GLY A 307 -8.92 2.43 38.92
N ILE A 308 -8.00 3.13 38.28
CA ILE A 308 -6.81 2.57 37.63
C ILE A 308 -5.66 2.63 38.65
N PRO A 309 -5.23 1.50 39.27
CA PRO A 309 -4.34 1.50 40.43
C PRO A 309 -3.01 2.24 40.18
N ASP A 310 -2.33 1.93 39.07
CA ASP A 310 -1.03 2.53 38.77
C ASP A 310 -1.12 4.03 38.47
N PHE A 311 -2.21 4.46 37.83
CA PHE A 311 -2.50 5.87 37.56
C PHE A 311 -2.84 6.62 38.87
N CYS A 312 -3.76 6.10 39.67
CA CYS A 312 -4.22 6.73 40.92
C CYS A 312 -3.16 6.72 42.02
N ALA A 313 -2.10 5.94 41.89
CA ALA A 313 -0.94 6.01 42.77
C ALA A 313 -0.07 7.25 42.53
N LEU A 314 -0.14 7.83 41.33
CA LEU A 314 0.69 8.96 40.91
C LEU A 314 -0.11 10.27 40.76
N VAL A 315 -1.40 10.17 40.40
CA VAL A 315 -2.31 11.30 40.17
C VAL A 315 -3.54 11.16 41.06
N PRO A 316 -4.04 12.24 41.69
CA PRO A 316 -5.29 12.18 42.43
C PRO A 316 -6.45 11.70 41.58
N CYS A 317 -7.19 10.69 42.05
CA CYS A 317 -8.41 10.18 41.39
C CYS A 317 -9.66 10.62 42.13
N PRO A 318 -10.78 10.83 41.40
CA PRO A 318 -10.94 10.82 39.95
C PRO A 318 -10.22 12.00 39.27
N HIS A 319 -9.59 11.75 38.13
CA HIS A 319 -8.89 12.78 37.34
C HIS A 319 -9.66 13.05 36.04
N THR A 320 -10.01 14.33 35.82
CA THR A 320 -10.60 14.77 34.56
C THR A 320 -9.50 15.01 33.54
N VAL A 321 -9.54 14.30 32.42
CA VAL A 321 -8.50 14.37 31.39
C VAL A 321 -8.65 15.65 30.58
N ASP A 322 -7.63 16.50 30.60
CA ASP A 322 -7.55 17.64 29.69
C ASP A 322 -7.03 17.17 28.31
N PRO A 323 -7.65 17.57 27.18
CA PRO A 323 -7.13 17.22 25.84
C PRO A 323 -5.67 17.60 25.64
N GLY A 324 -5.16 18.64 26.32
CA GLY A 324 -3.76 19.06 26.25
C GLY A 324 -2.79 18.11 26.99
N GLU A 325 -3.29 17.32 27.94
CA GLU A 325 -2.49 16.33 28.67
C GLU A 325 -2.19 15.08 27.83
N ILE A 326 -3.01 14.77 26.80
CA ILE A 326 -2.76 13.62 25.93
C ILE A 326 -1.55 13.90 25.06
N SER A 327 -0.39 13.37 25.42
CA SER A 327 0.81 13.44 24.59
C SER A 327 0.85 12.39 23.48
N PHE A 328 0.17 11.24 23.70
CA PHE A 328 0.05 10.18 22.72
C PHE A 328 -1.23 9.36 22.96
N ALA A 329 -1.90 8.94 21.88
CA ALA A 329 -2.99 7.97 21.94
C ALA A 329 -2.90 7.03 20.75
N ALA A 330 -3.12 5.73 20.99
CA ALA A 330 -3.08 4.68 19.98
C ALA A 330 -4.05 3.55 20.29
N LEU A 331 -4.54 2.91 19.24
CA LEU A 331 -5.22 1.61 19.32
C LEU A 331 -4.16 0.52 19.28
N LEU A 332 -4.14 -0.35 20.28
CA LEU A 332 -3.37 -1.58 20.27
C LEU A 332 -4.24 -2.71 19.74
N LEU A 333 -3.79 -3.33 18.66
CA LEU A 333 -4.40 -4.51 18.07
C LEU A 333 -3.45 -5.70 18.23
N THR A 334 -3.98 -6.85 18.65
CA THR A 334 -3.20 -8.09 18.70
C THR A 334 -3.33 -8.84 17.39
N SER A 335 -2.21 -9.07 16.71
CA SER A 335 -2.22 -9.75 15.43
C SER A 335 -2.70 -11.22 15.58
N ARG A 336 -3.45 -11.69 14.58
CA ARG A 336 -3.99 -13.05 14.51
C ARG A 336 -3.52 -13.70 13.21
N ALA A 337 -3.35 -15.02 13.23
CA ALA A 337 -3.04 -15.76 12.01
C ALA A 337 -4.14 -15.56 10.96
N THR A 338 -3.74 -15.20 9.75
CA THR A 338 -4.60 -15.14 8.57
C THR A 338 -4.55 -16.50 7.87
N ASP A 339 -5.66 -16.91 7.25
CA ASP A 339 -5.69 -18.12 6.43
C ASP A 339 -4.56 -18.13 5.41
N ALA A 340 -3.86 -19.25 5.26
CA ALA A 340 -2.62 -19.35 4.49
C ALA A 340 -2.75 -18.80 3.06
N ALA A 341 -3.91 -19.02 2.41
CA ALA A 341 -4.18 -18.51 1.07
C ALA A 341 -4.18 -16.98 0.95
N PHE A 342 -4.46 -16.27 2.04
CA PHE A 342 -4.60 -14.81 2.11
C PHE A 342 -3.53 -14.13 2.97
N GLN A 343 -2.53 -14.88 3.44
CA GLN A 343 -1.44 -14.29 4.21
C GLN A 343 -0.67 -13.26 3.38
N PRO A 344 -0.32 -12.11 3.98
CA PRO A 344 0.60 -11.17 3.34
C PRO A 344 1.95 -11.85 3.03
N SER A 345 2.48 -11.63 1.84
CA SER A 345 3.84 -12.03 1.45
C SER A 345 4.86 -10.90 1.63
N ASP A 346 4.37 -9.68 1.85
CA ASP A 346 5.14 -8.47 2.13
C ASP A 346 4.45 -7.67 3.24
N SER A 347 5.10 -6.62 3.73
CA SER A 347 4.54 -5.74 4.76
C SER A 347 3.21 -5.13 4.32
N ILE A 348 2.18 -5.29 5.14
CA ILE A 348 0.93 -4.56 4.98
C ILE A 348 1.01 -3.23 5.72
N ARG A 349 0.52 -2.15 5.10
CA ARG A 349 0.51 -0.81 5.70
C ARG A 349 -0.87 -0.46 6.20
N LEU A 350 -1.00 -0.34 7.51
CA LEU A 350 -2.25 -0.01 8.17
C LEU A 350 -2.41 1.50 8.32
N ASP A 351 -3.62 1.97 8.09
CA ASP A 351 -4.03 3.35 8.28
C ASP A 351 -5.29 3.43 9.14
N VAL A 352 -5.52 4.58 9.73
CA VAL A 352 -6.73 4.88 10.48
C VAL A 352 -7.24 6.24 10.06
N ARG A 353 -8.55 6.35 9.77
CA ARG A 353 -9.18 7.57 9.30
C ARG A 353 -10.53 7.81 9.98
N PRO A 354 -10.89 9.06 10.25
CA PRO A 354 -12.25 9.40 10.68
C PRO A 354 -13.28 9.03 9.62
N VAL A 355 -14.44 8.55 10.06
CA VAL A 355 -15.62 8.32 9.21
C VAL A 355 -16.59 9.46 9.40
N PHE A 356 -16.92 10.18 8.34
CA PHE A 356 -17.79 11.36 8.46
C PHE A 356 -19.27 11.01 8.58
N ASP A 357 -19.71 9.92 7.96
CA ASP A 357 -21.11 9.50 8.03
C ASP A 357 -21.23 7.98 8.10
N ARG A 358 -21.39 7.45 9.31
CA ARG A 358 -21.57 6.02 9.52
C ARG A 358 -22.81 5.44 8.86
N SER A 359 -23.87 6.23 8.68
CA SER A 359 -25.15 5.74 8.15
C SER A 359 -25.07 5.28 6.69
N VAL A 360 -24.06 5.76 5.95
CA VAL A 360 -23.84 5.39 4.55
C VAL A 360 -22.66 4.40 4.34
N MET A 361 -22.19 3.77 5.44
CA MET A 361 -21.22 2.67 5.30
C MET A 361 -21.79 1.55 4.41
N PRO A 362 -20.98 0.89 3.61
CA PRO A 362 -19.51 0.98 3.49
C PRO A 362 -18.99 2.12 2.59
N LYS A 363 -19.81 2.97 2.03
CA LYS A 363 -19.41 4.01 1.06
C LYS A 363 -19.24 5.41 1.67
N SER A 364 -19.12 5.52 3.00
CA SER A 364 -18.89 6.80 3.66
C SER A 364 -17.57 7.44 3.22
N PRO A 365 -17.54 8.77 2.99
CA PRO A 365 -16.29 9.47 2.83
C PRO A 365 -15.46 9.39 4.11
N LEU A 366 -14.15 9.24 3.96
CA LEU A 366 -13.19 9.18 5.04
C LEU A 366 -12.42 10.49 5.15
N GLY A 367 -12.04 10.84 6.38
CA GLY A 367 -11.15 11.95 6.66
C GLY A 367 -9.69 11.65 6.29
N PRO A 368 -8.79 12.60 6.60
CA PRO A 368 -7.36 12.41 6.39
C PRO A 368 -6.80 11.25 7.24
N SER A 369 -5.64 10.71 6.82
CA SER A 369 -4.89 9.75 7.63
C SER A 369 -4.52 10.36 8.99
N LEU A 370 -4.70 9.60 10.05
CA LEU A 370 -4.26 9.97 11.40
C LEU A 370 -2.87 9.41 11.73
N VAL A 371 -2.33 8.56 10.86
CA VAL A 371 -0.97 8.01 10.99
C VAL A 371 0.02 8.98 10.35
N GLU A 372 1.05 9.36 11.10
CA GLU A 372 2.07 10.29 10.63
C GLU A 372 2.75 9.80 9.34
N GLY A 373 2.95 10.72 8.38
CA GLY A 373 3.75 10.50 7.19
C GLY A 373 3.00 9.90 5.99
N ASP A 374 1.67 9.89 5.97
CA ASP A 374 0.78 9.44 4.86
C ASP A 374 1.05 8.02 4.30
N GLN A 375 2.00 7.31 4.89
CA GLN A 375 2.41 5.98 4.42
C GLN A 375 1.86 4.83 5.27
N GLY A 376 1.08 5.13 6.30
CA GLY A 376 0.55 4.16 7.23
C GLY A 376 1.61 3.44 8.08
N ARG A 377 1.16 2.61 9.03
CA ARG A 377 2.00 1.79 9.88
C ARG A 377 2.38 0.48 9.18
N PRO A 378 3.64 0.23 8.82
CA PRO A 378 4.03 -1.05 8.24
C PRO A 378 4.00 -2.16 9.31
N VAL A 379 3.40 -3.30 8.97
CA VAL A 379 3.36 -4.51 9.78
C VAL A 379 3.94 -5.65 8.95
N PRO A 380 4.95 -6.36 9.46
CA PRO A 380 5.61 -7.42 8.72
C PRO A 380 4.68 -8.64 8.56
N PRO A 381 4.85 -9.44 7.48
CA PRO A 381 3.95 -10.55 7.16
C PRO A 381 3.97 -11.66 8.23
N GLU A 382 5.06 -11.82 8.96
CA GLU A 382 5.20 -12.82 10.03
C GLU A 382 4.15 -12.64 11.13
N ALA A 383 3.71 -11.40 11.37
CA ALA A 383 2.67 -11.10 12.36
C ALA A 383 1.33 -11.75 12.04
N PHE A 384 1.08 -12.10 10.79
CA PHE A 384 -0.15 -12.73 10.30
C PHE A 384 0.05 -14.19 9.86
N GLY A 385 1.27 -14.70 9.99
CA GLY A 385 1.65 -16.05 9.58
C GLY A 385 2.39 -16.81 10.68
N SER A 386 3.73 -16.75 10.67
CA SER A 386 4.59 -17.58 11.54
C SER A 386 4.69 -17.08 12.98
N ALA A 387 4.36 -15.82 13.27
CA ALA A 387 4.50 -15.23 14.60
C ALA A 387 3.28 -14.34 14.97
N PRO A 388 2.06 -14.88 15.04
CA PRO A 388 0.88 -14.13 15.46
C PRO A 388 0.94 -13.78 16.97
N GLY A 389 -0.01 -12.96 17.44
CA GLY A 389 -0.06 -12.51 18.84
C GLY A 389 0.80 -11.31 19.16
N GLN A 390 1.30 -10.60 18.14
CA GLN A 390 2.09 -9.39 18.33
C GLN A 390 1.18 -8.18 18.54
N PRO A 391 1.48 -7.31 19.52
CA PRO A 391 0.77 -6.04 19.67
C PRO A 391 1.22 -5.07 18.58
N ILE A 392 0.25 -4.55 17.83
CA ILE A 392 0.44 -3.55 16.78
C ILE A 392 -0.21 -2.25 17.21
N GLU A 393 0.59 -1.21 17.31
CA GLU A 393 0.19 0.11 17.77
C GLU A 393 -0.15 1.02 16.58
N ILE A 394 -1.39 1.51 16.53
CA ILE A 394 -1.88 2.41 15.46
C ILE A 394 -2.23 3.75 16.09
N PRO A 395 -1.41 4.81 15.89
CA PRO A 395 -1.60 6.10 16.56
C PRO A 395 -2.79 6.88 15.97
N PHE A 396 -3.50 7.62 16.85
CA PHE A 396 -4.56 8.57 16.50
C PHE A 396 -4.67 9.74 17.50
N THR A 397 -3.57 10.25 17.99
CA THR A 397 -3.48 11.25 19.05
C THR A 397 -4.33 12.49 18.82
N THR A 398 -4.30 13.06 17.62
CA THR A 398 -5.12 14.25 17.26
C THR A 398 -6.59 13.96 17.39
N PHE A 399 -7.05 12.83 16.86
CA PHE A 399 -8.44 12.40 16.96
C PHE A 399 -8.90 12.22 18.42
N ALA A 400 -8.07 11.64 19.28
CA ALA A 400 -8.38 11.48 20.71
C ALA A 400 -8.56 12.81 21.41
N ARG A 401 -7.71 13.79 21.10
CA ARG A 401 -7.82 15.17 21.63
C ARG A 401 -9.08 15.86 21.14
N ASP A 402 -9.42 15.72 19.86
CA ASP A 402 -10.61 16.35 19.25
C ASP A 402 -11.90 15.76 19.81
N LEU A 403 -11.96 14.44 20.05
CA LEU A 403 -13.09 13.81 20.71
C LEU A 403 -13.35 14.39 22.11
N LEU A 404 -12.30 14.56 22.92
CA LEU A 404 -12.44 15.16 24.26
C LEU A 404 -12.84 16.64 24.21
N ARG A 405 -12.43 17.38 23.16
CA ARG A 405 -12.86 18.77 22.94
C ARG A 405 -14.28 18.85 22.42
N GLY A 406 -14.82 17.78 21.82
CA GLY A 406 -16.08 17.76 21.12
C GLY A 406 -16.06 18.41 19.74
N VAL A 407 -14.94 18.99 19.32
CA VAL A 407 -14.74 19.68 18.04
C VAL A 407 -13.37 19.37 17.44
N ASP A 408 -13.30 19.32 16.11
CA ASP A 408 -12.05 19.22 15.36
C ASP A 408 -11.29 20.57 15.28
N ALA A 409 -10.17 20.59 14.57
CA ALA A 409 -9.36 21.78 14.39
C ALA A 409 -10.07 22.93 13.66
N ASP A 410 -11.09 22.62 12.86
CA ASP A 410 -11.89 23.59 12.10
C ASP A 410 -13.13 24.05 12.86
N GLY A 411 -13.38 23.53 14.07
CA GLY A 411 -14.53 23.83 14.91
C GLY A 411 -15.80 23.06 14.55
N ASN A 412 -15.71 22.03 13.71
CA ASN A 412 -16.83 21.13 13.45
C ASN A 412 -16.95 20.08 14.55
N PRO A 413 -18.15 19.49 14.77
CA PRO A 413 -18.29 18.36 15.69
C PRO A 413 -17.30 17.24 15.36
N ALA A 414 -16.53 16.81 16.36
CA ALA A 414 -15.54 15.73 16.17
C ALA A 414 -16.27 14.41 15.83
N PRO A 415 -15.91 13.72 14.73
CA PRO A 415 -16.48 12.41 14.44
C PRO A 415 -15.99 11.41 15.50
N ASN A 416 -16.86 10.52 15.94
CA ASN A 416 -16.53 9.49 16.92
C ASN A 416 -16.30 8.10 16.30
N THR A 417 -16.30 8.02 14.99
CA THR A 417 -16.15 6.77 14.24
C THR A 417 -14.83 6.75 13.49
N LEU A 418 -14.11 5.65 13.63
CA LEU A 418 -12.85 5.38 12.92
C LEU A 418 -13.00 4.21 11.96
N ALA A 419 -12.35 4.30 10.81
CA ALA A 419 -12.11 3.19 9.89
C ALA A 419 -10.63 2.79 9.95
N LEU A 420 -10.39 1.51 10.17
CA LEU A 420 -9.08 0.86 9.99
C LEU A 420 -9.02 0.28 8.58
N LEU A 421 -7.99 0.61 7.84
CA LEU A 421 -7.84 0.25 6.43
C LEU A 421 -6.37 -0.01 6.05
N SER A 422 -6.15 -0.57 4.88
CA SER A 422 -4.81 -0.64 4.27
C SER A 422 -4.58 0.60 3.41
N VAL A 423 -3.38 1.18 3.45
CA VAL A 423 -3.03 2.37 2.64
C VAL A 423 -3.18 2.11 1.15
N PHE A 424 -2.87 0.89 0.72
CA PHE A 424 -2.86 0.50 -0.70
C PHE A 424 -4.03 -0.44 -1.04
N GLU A 425 -5.24 -0.07 -0.65
CA GLU A 425 -6.45 -0.79 -1.05
C GLU A 425 -6.77 -0.54 -2.54
N PRO A 426 -7.22 -1.54 -3.25
CA PRO A 426 -7.25 -3.00 -3.08
C PRO A 426 -6.04 -3.69 -3.71
N PHE A 427 -4.86 -3.50 -3.15
CA PHE A 427 -3.56 -3.84 -3.74
C PHE A 427 -3.31 -5.35 -3.94
N SER A 428 -3.85 -6.20 -3.07
CA SER A 428 -3.63 -7.64 -3.06
C SER A 428 -4.82 -8.33 -2.41
N ILE A 429 -5.02 -9.62 -2.68
CA ILE A 429 -6.00 -10.44 -1.96
C ILE A 429 -5.61 -10.68 -0.51
N SER A 430 -4.38 -10.40 -0.13
CA SER A 430 -3.87 -10.60 1.23
C SER A 430 -4.41 -9.55 2.19
N PHE A 431 -4.74 -9.95 3.41
CA PHE A 431 -5.25 -9.06 4.44
C PHE A 431 -4.62 -9.32 5.81
N ALA A 432 -4.67 -8.30 6.66
CA ALA A 432 -4.29 -8.38 8.06
C ALA A 432 -5.48 -8.84 8.89
N SER A 433 -5.23 -9.76 9.83
CA SER A 433 -6.22 -10.25 10.79
C SER A 433 -5.78 -9.91 12.21
N PHE A 434 -6.73 -9.48 13.05
CA PHE A 434 -6.49 -9.21 14.46
C PHE A 434 -7.58 -9.78 15.32
N ASP A 435 -7.28 -9.93 16.60
CA ASP A 435 -8.27 -10.27 17.61
C ASP A 435 -9.31 -9.15 17.76
N GLY A 436 -10.55 -9.53 17.95
CA GLY A 436 -11.66 -8.62 18.17
C GLY A 436 -12.09 -8.55 19.63
N PRO A 437 -13.15 -7.79 19.93
CA PRO A 437 -13.70 -7.67 21.27
C PRO A 437 -14.11 -9.04 21.84
N GLY A 438 -13.82 -9.25 23.14
CA GLY A 438 -14.14 -10.50 23.86
C GLY A 438 -13.14 -11.62 23.66
N SER A 439 -12.09 -11.45 22.85
CA SER A 439 -10.96 -12.38 22.75
C SER A 439 -9.88 -12.05 23.79
N PRO A 440 -8.95 -12.98 24.08
CA PRO A 440 -7.82 -12.70 24.99
C PRO A 440 -6.91 -11.56 24.53
N GLY A 441 -6.88 -11.28 23.21
CA GLY A 441 -6.11 -10.20 22.61
C GLY A 441 -7.00 -9.05 22.12
N GLU A 442 -8.15 -8.81 22.79
CA GLU A 442 -9.06 -7.74 22.36
C GLU A 442 -8.37 -6.38 22.23
N PRO A 443 -8.88 -5.51 21.33
CA PRO A 443 -8.32 -4.18 21.15
C PRO A 443 -8.35 -3.38 22.46
N VAL A 444 -7.27 -2.67 22.74
CA VAL A 444 -7.19 -1.75 23.89
C VAL A 444 -6.75 -0.36 23.44
N LEU A 445 -7.18 0.66 24.18
CA LEU A 445 -6.75 2.03 23.96
C LEU A 445 -5.57 2.32 24.87
N LYS A 446 -4.45 2.70 24.30
CA LYS A 446 -3.27 3.22 25.01
C LYS A 446 -3.27 4.73 24.97
N ILE A 447 -3.18 5.37 26.13
CA ILE A 447 -3.03 6.83 26.24
C ILE A 447 -1.78 7.11 27.07
N VAL A 448 -0.97 8.06 26.60
CA VAL A 448 0.12 8.63 27.38
C VAL A 448 -0.27 10.05 27.75
N LEU A 449 -0.39 10.30 29.04
CA LEU A 449 -0.71 11.61 29.62
C LEU A 449 0.56 12.29 30.14
N THR A 450 0.68 13.58 29.89
CA THR A 450 1.70 14.44 30.51
C THR A 450 0.97 15.48 31.36
N ILE A 451 0.95 15.25 32.64
CA ILE A 451 0.20 16.04 33.62
C ILE A 451 1.16 17.02 34.28
N GLY A 452 0.89 18.30 34.11
CA GLY A 452 1.64 19.34 34.78
C GLY A 452 1.33 19.40 36.30
N PRO A 453 2.22 19.96 37.11
CA PRO A 453 1.93 20.18 38.53
C PRO A 453 0.72 21.09 38.68
N ALA A 454 -0.14 20.80 39.66
CA ALA A 454 -1.22 21.70 40.03
C ALA A 454 -0.61 23.07 40.43
N VAL A 455 -0.86 24.08 39.58
CA VAL A 455 -0.48 25.45 39.92
C VAL A 455 -1.54 25.98 40.90
N GLU A 456 -1.29 25.89 42.22
CA GLU A 456 -2.07 26.68 43.16
C GLU A 456 -1.72 28.15 42.92
N LEU A 457 -2.63 28.84 42.20
CA LEU A 457 -2.55 30.30 42.13
C LEU A 457 -2.89 30.86 43.52
N PRO A 458 -2.05 31.76 44.04
CA PRO A 458 -2.24 32.36 45.34
C PRO A 458 -3.50 33.21 45.49
#